data_032d64c0e3d4810020feeadc05602de2
#
_entry.id   032d64c0e3d4810020feeadc05602de2
#
_cell.length_a   1.000
_cell.length_b   1.000
_cell.length_c   1.000
_cell.angle_alpha   90.00
_cell.angle_beta   90.00
_cell.angle_gamma   90.00
#
_symmetry.space_group_name_H-M   'P 1'
#
loop_
_entity.id
_entity.type
_entity.pdbx_description
1 polymer ?
#
loop_
_entity_poly.entity_id
_entity_poly.type
_entity_poly.pdbx_seq_one_letter_code
_entity_poly.pdbx_strand_id
1 'polypeptide(L)'
;NKFYGSYRYLTNFNFIKKSKMNVAHHYDISDELYELFLDPKKQYSCAYFKNEDDTLETAQNNKINHIIKKLNIKSGQRILDIGSGWGSLAIDIAKSIDCDVTGITLSENQYNFSLKKIKDLGLEKKVRFKLLDYRQINDKFDRVVSVGMFEHVGRKYYKKFFDQIFNFVI
;
A
#
# COMPACT_ATOMS: atom_id res chain seq x y z
N ASN A 1 -28.33 12.30 -21.53
CA ASN A 1 -27.18 11.69 -20.80
C ASN A 1 -25.96 12.61 -20.56
N LYS A 2 -26.02 13.90 -20.98
CA LYS A 2 -24.99 14.90 -20.63
C LYS A 2 -25.02 15.31 -19.14
N PHE A 3 -26.18 15.27 -18.49
CA PHE A 3 -26.33 15.62 -17.07
C PHE A 3 -25.63 14.64 -16.12
N TYR A 4 -25.62 13.33 -16.41
CA TYR A 4 -24.92 12.33 -15.61
C TYR A 4 -23.39 12.49 -15.67
N GLY A 5 -22.86 12.93 -16.81
CA GLY A 5 -21.43 13.22 -16.97
C GLY A 5 -20.97 14.41 -16.12
N SER A 6 -21.79 15.49 -16.08
CA SER A 6 -21.47 16.69 -15.30
C SER A 6 -21.56 16.47 -13.79
N TYR A 7 -22.53 15.70 -13.32
CA TYR A 7 -22.67 15.36 -11.89
C TYR A 7 -21.49 14.50 -11.38
N ARG A 8 -21.07 13.48 -12.15
CA ARG A 8 -19.86 12.71 -11.86
C ARG A 8 -18.59 13.56 -11.92
N TYR A 9 -18.58 14.61 -12.74
CA TYR A 9 -17.43 15.52 -12.82
C TYR A 9 -17.29 16.38 -11.57
N LEU A 10 -18.39 16.82 -10.97
CA LEU A 10 -18.44 17.67 -9.77
C LEU A 10 -18.23 16.89 -8.47
N THR A 11 -18.54 15.59 -8.45
CA THR A 11 -18.42 14.75 -7.23
C THR A 11 -17.06 14.09 -7.05
N ASN A 12 -16.19 14.10 -8.08
CA ASN A 12 -14.89 13.43 -8.08
C ASN A 12 -13.72 14.32 -7.60
N PHE A 13 -13.93 15.18 -6.60
CA PHE A 13 -12.84 15.88 -5.96
C PHE A 13 -12.22 15.00 -4.86
N ASN A 14 -10.97 14.56 -5.08
CA ASN A 14 -10.21 13.75 -4.15
C ASN A 14 -9.24 14.62 -3.33
N PHE A 15 -9.81 15.54 -2.51
CA PHE A 15 -9.02 16.31 -1.56
C PHE A 15 -8.45 15.38 -0.47
N ILE A 16 -7.25 15.72 0.08
CA ILE A 16 -6.57 14.93 1.13
C ILE A 16 -7.53 14.59 2.28
N LYS A 17 -8.32 15.57 2.74
CA LYS A 17 -9.31 15.39 3.81
C LYS A 17 -10.40 14.38 3.44
N LYS A 18 -10.88 14.40 2.18
CA LYS A 18 -11.88 13.47 1.67
C LYS A 18 -11.30 12.06 1.45
N SER A 19 -10.04 11.96 1.00
CA SER A 19 -9.34 10.68 0.87
C SER A 19 -9.23 9.97 2.21
N LYS A 20 -8.85 10.69 3.28
CA LYS A 20 -8.77 10.15 4.64
C LYS A 20 -10.13 9.66 5.13
N MET A 21 -11.21 10.41 4.91
CA MET A 21 -12.59 10.00 5.29
C MET A 21 -13.07 8.78 4.51
N ASN A 22 -12.79 8.71 3.20
CA ASN A 22 -13.20 7.58 2.38
C ASN A 22 -12.46 6.29 2.77
N VAL A 23 -11.16 6.41 3.08
CA VAL A 23 -10.35 5.27 3.54
C VAL A 23 -10.83 4.80 4.92
N ALA A 24 -11.07 5.72 5.87
CA ALA A 24 -11.63 5.37 7.17
C ALA A 24 -12.94 4.60 7.02
N HIS A 25 -13.89 5.09 6.21
CA HIS A 25 -15.18 4.41 6.00
C HIS A 25 -15.05 3.01 5.38
N HIS A 26 -14.04 2.77 4.54
CA HIS A 26 -13.79 1.45 3.93
C HIS A 26 -13.07 0.47 4.86
N TYR A 27 -12.21 0.96 5.75
CA TYR A 27 -11.34 0.13 6.59
C TYR A 27 -11.69 0.15 8.09
N ASP A 28 -12.70 0.94 8.51
CA ASP A 28 -13.30 0.88 9.86
C ASP A 28 -14.29 -0.30 10.05
N ILE A 29 -14.33 -1.20 9.06
CA ILE A 29 -14.94 -2.53 9.22
C ILE A 29 -14.11 -3.28 10.25
N SER A 30 -14.75 -4.04 11.13
CA SER A 30 -14.07 -4.71 12.24
C SER A 30 -12.92 -5.62 11.75
N ASP A 31 -11.80 -5.63 12.46
CA ASP A 31 -10.66 -6.53 12.17
C ASP A 31 -11.08 -8.01 12.08
N GLU A 32 -12.10 -8.41 12.84
CA GLU A 32 -12.70 -9.74 12.86
C GLU A 32 -13.22 -10.14 11.47
N LEU A 33 -13.87 -9.20 10.76
CA LEU A 33 -14.35 -9.50 9.40
C LEU A 33 -13.19 -9.77 8.44
N TYR A 34 -12.11 -9.00 8.52
CA TYR A 34 -10.93 -9.21 7.68
C TYR A 34 -10.24 -10.56 7.97
N GLU A 35 -10.27 -11.02 9.22
CA GLU A 35 -9.73 -12.32 9.62
C GLU A 35 -10.50 -13.51 9.05
N LEU A 36 -11.78 -13.32 8.68
CA LEU A 36 -12.59 -14.40 8.09
C LEU A 36 -12.21 -14.74 6.65
N PHE A 37 -11.67 -13.80 5.87
CA PHE A 37 -11.47 -14.01 4.43
C PHE A 37 -10.07 -13.63 3.91
N LEU A 38 -9.26 -12.90 4.67
CA LEU A 38 -7.90 -12.60 4.28
C LEU A 38 -6.92 -13.69 4.72
N ASP A 39 -5.76 -13.71 4.07
CA ASP A 39 -4.64 -14.53 4.49
C ASP A 39 -4.07 -14.04 5.85
N PRO A 40 -3.25 -14.85 6.55
CA PRO A 40 -2.68 -14.48 7.85
C PRO A 40 -1.87 -13.19 7.87
N LYS A 41 -1.40 -12.73 6.69
CA LYS A 41 -0.67 -11.47 6.53
C LYS A 41 -1.60 -10.28 6.24
N LYS A 42 -2.93 -10.50 6.21
CA LYS A 42 -3.95 -9.49 5.94
C LYS A 42 -3.72 -8.72 4.63
N GLN A 43 -3.39 -9.42 3.54
CA GLN A 43 -3.19 -8.81 2.22
C GLN A 43 -4.53 -8.58 1.52
N TYR A 44 -4.97 -7.33 1.43
CA TYR A 44 -6.24 -6.95 0.80
C TYR A 44 -6.04 -6.48 -0.66
N SER A 45 -5.47 -7.36 -1.46
CA SER A 45 -5.30 -7.19 -2.91
C SER A 45 -5.27 -8.56 -3.59
N CYS A 46 -5.49 -8.61 -4.90
CA CYS A 46 -5.57 -9.87 -5.66
C CYS A 46 -4.33 -10.74 -5.44
N ALA A 47 -4.55 -12.01 -5.15
CA ALA A 47 -3.50 -13.00 -5.01
C ALA A 47 -2.95 -13.45 -6.39
N TYR A 48 -1.76 -14.05 -6.41
CA TYR A 48 -1.14 -14.58 -7.61
C TYR A 48 -1.06 -16.11 -7.53
N PHE A 49 -2.08 -16.76 -8.03
CA PHE A 49 -2.15 -18.23 -8.14
C PHE A 49 -1.25 -18.68 -9.28
N LYS A 50 -0.28 -19.52 -8.99
CA LYS A 50 0.59 -20.15 -9.99
C LYS A 50 0.05 -21.51 -10.42
N ASN A 51 -0.62 -22.20 -9.50
CA ASN A 51 -1.23 -23.50 -9.72
C ASN A 51 -2.68 -23.44 -9.22
N GLU A 52 -3.53 -24.31 -9.77
CA GLU A 52 -4.94 -24.40 -9.38
C GLU A 52 -5.12 -24.81 -7.90
N ASP A 53 -4.20 -25.58 -7.37
CA ASP A 53 -4.21 -26.09 -5.98
C ASP A 53 -3.56 -25.11 -4.97
N ASP A 54 -3.09 -23.94 -5.40
CA ASP A 54 -2.49 -22.97 -4.48
C ASP A 54 -3.54 -22.53 -3.45
N THR A 55 -3.18 -22.56 -2.17
CA THR A 55 -3.98 -21.93 -1.12
C THR A 55 -3.91 -20.41 -1.26
N LEU A 56 -4.87 -19.68 -0.67
CA LEU A 56 -4.84 -18.22 -0.65
C LEU A 56 -3.52 -17.68 -0.07
N GLU A 57 -3.04 -18.28 1.02
CA GLU A 57 -1.77 -17.89 1.64
C GLU A 57 -0.59 -18.10 0.68
N THR A 58 -0.53 -19.23 0.00
CA THR A 58 0.50 -19.52 -1.01
C THR A 58 0.44 -18.52 -2.14
N ALA A 59 -0.74 -18.23 -2.69
CA ALA A 59 -0.92 -17.30 -3.77
C ALA A 59 -0.59 -15.84 -3.37
N GLN A 60 -0.88 -15.44 -2.14
CA GLN A 60 -0.50 -14.14 -1.60
C GLN A 60 1.03 -14.02 -1.39
N ASN A 61 1.68 -15.06 -0.92
CA ASN A 61 3.14 -15.13 -0.85
C ASN A 61 3.78 -15.10 -2.26
N ASN A 62 3.20 -15.79 -3.22
CA ASN A 62 3.61 -15.72 -4.62
C ASN A 62 3.55 -14.31 -5.19
N LYS A 63 2.49 -13.56 -4.88
CA LYS A 63 2.36 -12.14 -5.25
C LYS A 63 3.48 -11.29 -4.67
N ILE A 64 3.73 -11.39 -3.37
CA ILE A 64 4.82 -10.63 -2.70
C ILE A 64 6.16 -10.94 -3.37
N ASN A 65 6.49 -12.21 -3.53
CA ASN A 65 7.74 -12.64 -4.15
C ASN A 65 7.87 -12.12 -5.60
N HIS A 66 6.78 -12.10 -6.35
CA HIS A 66 6.75 -11.55 -7.70
C HIS A 66 7.04 -10.05 -7.71
N ILE A 67 6.44 -9.29 -6.80
CA ILE A 67 6.66 -7.86 -6.64
C ILE A 67 8.12 -7.57 -6.25
N ILE A 68 8.66 -8.28 -5.25
CA ILE A 68 10.06 -8.13 -4.81
C ILE A 68 11.02 -8.37 -5.97
N LYS A 69 10.80 -9.40 -6.77
CA LYS A 69 11.61 -9.67 -7.97
C LYS A 69 11.55 -8.53 -8.98
N LYS A 70 10.36 -7.97 -9.23
CA LYS A 70 10.18 -6.84 -10.16
C LYS A 70 10.86 -5.56 -9.67
N LEU A 71 10.85 -5.30 -8.39
CA LEU A 71 11.48 -4.12 -7.80
C LEU A 71 13.01 -4.13 -7.96
N ASN A 72 13.62 -5.31 -8.12
CA ASN A 72 15.07 -5.45 -8.30
C ASN A 72 15.88 -4.64 -7.28
N ILE A 73 15.50 -4.77 -6.01
CA ILE A 73 16.05 -4.01 -4.90
C ILE A 73 17.51 -4.46 -4.66
N LYS A 74 18.38 -3.49 -4.38
CA LYS A 74 19.76 -3.75 -3.92
C LYS A 74 19.88 -3.44 -2.43
N SER A 75 20.87 -4.05 -1.78
CA SER A 75 21.17 -3.75 -0.37
C SER A 75 21.44 -2.25 -0.19
N GLY A 76 20.97 -1.70 0.94
CA GLY A 76 21.12 -0.29 1.30
C GLY A 76 20.13 0.67 0.64
N GLN A 77 19.25 0.18 -0.25
CA GLN A 77 18.27 1.02 -0.93
C GLN A 77 17.11 1.43 -0.01
N ARG A 78 16.51 2.57 -0.33
CA ARG A 78 15.31 3.13 0.33
C ARG A 78 14.08 2.86 -0.53
N ILE A 79 13.08 2.20 0.05
CA ILE A 79 11.86 1.76 -0.63
C ILE A 79 10.66 2.51 -0.06
N LEU A 80 9.76 2.96 -0.92
CA LEU A 80 8.45 3.52 -0.53
C LEU A 80 7.34 2.56 -0.95
N ASP A 81 6.48 2.18 0.01
CA ASP A 81 5.24 1.43 -0.22
C ASP A 81 4.03 2.35 -0.02
N ILE A 82 3.38 2.75 -1.12
CA ILE A 82 2.24 3.67 -1.11
C ILE A 82 0.94 2.87 -0.99
N GLY A 83 0.23 3.05 0.12
CA GLY A 83 -0.94 2.26 0.46
C GLY A 83 -0.54 0.92 1.05
N SER A 84 0.33 0.96 2.04
CA SER A 84 0.97 -0.24 2.64
C SER A 84 0.00 -1.20 3.35
N GLY A 85 -1.27 -0.80 3.53
CA GLY A 85 -2.25 -1.63 4.23
C GLY A 85 -1.76 -2.01 5.63
N TRP A 86 -1.90 -3.27 6.01
CA TRP A 86 -1.40 -3.83 7.27
C TRP A 86 0.12 -4.10 7.28
N GLY A 87 0.86 -3.61 6.28
CA GLY A 87 2.31 -3.58 6.26
C GLY A 87 3.01 -4.83 5.74
N SER A 88 2.29 -5.82 5.25
CA SER A 88 2.86 -7.14 4.90
C SER A 88 3.92 -7.06 3.82
N LEU A 89 3.69 -6.29 2.74
CA LEU A 89 4.65 -6.13 1.66
C LEU A 89 5.95 -5.46 2.15
N ALA A 90 5.83 -4.36 2.89
CA ALA A 90 6.97 -3.64 3.46
C ALA A 90 7.81 -4.53 4.39
N ILE A 91 7.14 -5.32 5.24
CA ILE A 91 7.79 -6.26 6.16
C ILE A 91 8.52 -7.37 5.39
N ASP A 92 7.90 -7.97 4.38
CA ASP A 92 8.51 -9.06 3.63
C ASP A 92 9.67 -8.57 2.74
N ILE A 93 9.60 -7.36 2.21
CA ILE A 93 10.75 -6.72 1.54
C ILE A 93 11.94 -6.62 2.51
N ALA A 94 11.72 -6.03 3.69
CA ALA A 94 12.79 -5.81 4.67
C ALA A 94 13.36 -7.12 5.26
N LYS A 95 12.59 -8.21 5.29
CA LYS A 95 13.06 -9.54 5.66
C LYS A 95 13.88 -10.21 4.57
N SER A 96 13.55 -9.93 3.31
CA SER A 96 14.19 -10.58 2.16
C SER A 96 15.50 -9.93 1.74
N ILE A 97 15.63 -8.62 1.96
CA ILE A 97 16.76 -7.81 1.48
C ILE A 97 17.11 -6.79 2.56
N ASP A 98 18.40 -6.52 2.71
CA ASP A 98 18.89 -5.49 3.63
C ASP A 98 18.64 -4.10 3.02
N CYS A 99 17.49 -3.50 3.35
CA CYS A 99 17.05 -2.22 2.83
C CYS A 99 16.14 -1.49 3.84
N ASP A 100 15.96 -0.18 3.64
CA ASP A 100 15.05 0.65 4.43
C ASP A 100 13.70 0.77 3.73
N VAL A 101 12.61 0.39 4.40
CA VAL A 101 11.27 0.47 3.83
C VAL A 101 10.42 1.48 4.59
N THR A 102 9.81 2.39 3.88
CA THR A 102 8.78 3.30 4.41
C THR A 102 7.43 2.94 3.81
N GLY A 103 6.50 2.48 4.64
CA GLY A 103 5.11 2.26 4.25
C GLY A 103 4.24 3.46 4.65
N ILE A 104 3.32 3.86 3.78
CA ILE A 104 2.34 4.90 4.10
C ILE A 104 0.93 4.39 3.93
N THR A 105 0.05 4.78 4.84
CA THR A 105 -1.40 4.50 4.78
C THR A 105 -2.20 5.70 5.27
N LEU A 106 -3.49 5.76 4.94
CA LEU A 106 -4.43 6.74 5.48
C LEU A 106 -5.35 6.17 6.58
N SER A 107 -5.30 4.85 6.82
CA SER A 107 -6.06 4.17 7.86
C SER A 107 -5.27 4.14 9.17
N GLU A 108 -5.86 4.69 10.24
CA GLU A 108 -5.27 4.65 11.60
C GLU A 108 -5.19 3.22 12.14
N ASN A 109 -6.18 2.39 11.84
CA ASN A 109 -6.20 0.98 12.23
C ASN A 109 -5.02 0.22 11.60
N GLN A 110 -4.86 0.30 10.27
CA GLN A 110 -3.75 -0.32 9.56
C GLN A 110 -2.39 0.18 10.05
N TYR A 111 -2.27 1.48 10.29
CA TYR A 111 -1.06 2.10 10.81
C TYR A 111 -0.67 1.53 12.19
N ASN A 112 -1.61 1.52 13.14
CA ASN A 112 -1.37 1.03 14.49
C ASN A 112 -1.02 -0.46 14.50
N PHE A 113 -1.73 -1.26 13.70
CA PHE A 113 -1.44 -2.68 13.51
C PHE A 113 -0.01 -2.88 12.97
N SER A 114 0.37 -2.14 11.93
CA SER A 114 1.69 -2.24 11.30
C SER A 114 2.81 -1.87 12.26
N LEU A 115 2.64 -0.83 13.07
CA LEU A 115 3.60 -0.44 14.11
C LEU A 115 3.81 -1.55 15.14
N LYS A 116 2.73 -2.13 15.64
CA LYS A 116 2.80 -3.26 16.56
C LYS A 116 3.56 -4.43 15.91
N LYS A 117 3.22 -4.76 14.67
CA LYS A 117 3.79 -5.89 13.94
C LYS A 117 5.31 -5.75 13.74
N ILE A 118 5.82 -4.57 13.36
CA ILE A 118 7.27 -4.38 13.20
C ILE A 118 8.00 -4.42 14.54
N LYS A 119 7.37 -3.96 15.62
CA LYS A 119 7.92 -4.07 16.98
C LYS A 119 8.03 -5.54 17.42
N ASP A 120 6.97 -6.32 17.24
CA ASP A 120 6.93 -7.76 17.58
C ASP A 120 7.97 -8.56 16.78
N LEU A 121 8.35 -8.09 15.59
CA LEU A 121 9.33 -8.70 14.70
C LEU A 121 10.76 -8.13 14.86
N GLY A 122 10.97 -7.09 15.66
CA GLY A 122 12.27 -6.42 15.82
C GLY A 122 12.75 -5.70 14.55
N LEU A 123 11.83 -5.19 13.74
CA LEU A 123 12.13 -4.58 12.42
C LEU A 123 12.10 -3.05 12.42
N GLU A 124 11.97 -2.37 13.57
CA GLU A 124 11.80 -0.91 13.66
C GLU A 124 12.98 -0.13 13.08
N LYS A 125 14.15 -0.74 12.99
CA LYS A 125 15.33 -0.13 12.37
C LYS A 125 15.28 -0.13 10.84
N LYS A 126 14.54 -1.06 10.23
CA LYS A 126 14.47 -1.28 8.77
C LYS A 126 13.14 -0.86 8.17
N VAL A 127 12.06 -0.90 8.94
CA VAL A 127 10.71 -0.59 8.46
C VAL A 127 10.11 0.54 9.28
N ARG A 128 9.57 1.53 8.59
CA ARG A 128 8.84 2.66 9.20
C ARG A 128 7.47 2.76 8.57
N PHE A 129 6.44 2.99 9.38
CA PHE A 129 5.11 3.33 8.86
C PHE A 129 4.78 4.77 9.19
N LYS A 130 4.05 5.44 8.27
CA LYS A 130 3.56 6.81 8.46
C LYS A 130 2.08 6.89 8.10
N LEU A 131 1.30 7.57 8.93
CA LEU A 131 -0.10 7.92 8.63
C LEU A 131 -0.09 9.19 7.77
N LEU A 132 0.11 9.03 6.45
CA LEU A 132 0.42 10.11 5.55
C LEU A 132 -0.18 9.90 4.15
N ASP A 133 -0.67 10.98 3.54
CA ASP A 133 -1.04 10.98 2.12
C ASP A 133 0.24 11.08 1.25
N TYR A 134 0.29 10.30 0.16
CA TYR A 134 1.45 10.30 -0.75
C TYR A 134 1.79 11.70 -1.30
N ARG A 135 0.79 12.58 -1.40
CA ARG A 135 0.96 13.97 -1.86
C ARG A 135 1.77 14.86 -0.90
N GLN A 136 2.00 14.39 0.32
CA GLN A 136 2.73 15.11 1.37
C GLN A 136 4.16 14.58 1.57
N ILE A 137 4.59 13.62 0.74
CA ILE A 137 5.95 13.09 0.78
C ILE A 137 6.91 14.11 0.19
N ASN A 138 8.01 14.34 0.90
CA ASN A 138 9.12 15.18 0.46
C ASN A 138 10.46 14.40 0.38
N ASP A 139 10.45 13.14 0.81
CA ASP A 139 11.62 12.26 0.79
C ASP A 139 11.85 11.69 -0.61
N LYS A 140 13.10 11.21 -0.85
CA LYS A 140 13.49 10.48 -2.06
C LYS A 140 13.71 9.01 -1.76
N PHE A 141 13.46 8.16 -2.76
CA PHE A 141 13.53 6.71 -2.64
C PHE A 141 14.17 6.11 -3.90
N ASP A 142 14.85 4.98 -3.73
CA ASP A 142 15.41 4.23 -4.87
C ASP A 142 14.35 3.44 -5.62
N ARG A 143 13.30 3.00 -4.92
CA ARG A 143 12.18 2.26 -5.49
C ARG A 143 10.87 2.70 -4.84
N VAL A 144 9.84 2.73 -5.65
CA VAL A 144 8.46 3.02 -5.22
C VAL A 144 7.56 1.88 -5.67
N VAL A 145 6.73 1.40 -4.76
CA VAL A 145 5.71 0.39 -5.03
C VAL A 145 4.36 0.88 -4.53
N SER A 146 3.30 0.50 -5.24
CA SER A 146 1.92 0.73 -4.83
C SER A 146 1.06 -0.42 -5.35
N VAL A 147 0.34 -1.11 -4.46
CA VAL A 147 -0.47 -2.29 -4.79
C VAL A 147 -1.86 -2.12 -4.20
N GLY A 148 -2.90 -2.13 -5.06
CA GLY A 148 -4.30 -2.01 -4.63
C GLY A 148 -4.71 -0.62 -4.14
N MET A 149 -3.92 0.44 -4.44
CA MET A 149 -4.26 1.82 -4.05
C MET A 149 -4.56 2.73 -5.26
N PHE A 150 -3.93 2.48 -6.40
CA PHE A 150 -4.00 3.36 -7.57
C PHE A 150 -5.43 3.56 -8.08
N GLU A 151 -6.29 2.56 -7.99
CA GLU A 151 -7.72 2.61 -8.34
C GLU A 151 -8.50 3.67 -7.55
N HIS A 152 -8.02 4.04 -6.34
CA HIS A 152 -8.63 5.07 -5.49
C HIS A 152 -8.15 6.49 -5.82
N VAL A 153 -7.13 6.65 -6.67
CA VAL A 153 -6.59 7.97 -7.06
C VAL A 153 -7.59 8.77 -7.88
N GLY A 154 -8.36 8.09 -8.75
CA GLY A 154 -9.32 8.72 -9.65
C GLY A 154 -8.67 9.26 -10.94
N ARG A 155 -9.33 9.06 -12.07
CA ARG A 155 -8.80 9.32 -13.43
C ARG A 155 -8.22 10.73 -13.62
N LYS A 156 -8.85 11.76 -13.03
CA LYS A 156 -8.40 13.16 -13.13
C LYS A 156 -7.02 13.40 -12.53
N TYR A 157 -6.59 12.54 -11.62
CA TYR A 157 -5.36 12.70 -10.85
C TYR A 157 -4.25 11.74 -11.26
N TYR A 158 -4.47 10.87 -12.27
CA TYR A 158 -3.48 9.90 -12.70
C TYR A 158 -2.16 10.56 -13.11
N LYS A 159 -2.23 11.60 -13.96
CA LYS A 159 -1.01 12.34 -14.34
C LYS A 159 -0.29 12.89 -13.11
N LYS A 160 -1.01 13.54 -12.21
CA LYS A 160 -0.43 14.10 -10.97
C LYS A 160 0.19 13.03 -10.08
N PHE A 161 -0.43 11.84 -10.01
CA PHE A 161 0.10 10.71 -9.26
C PHE A 161 1.45 10.26 -9.83
N PHE A 162 1.53 10.05 -11.14
CA PHE A 162 2.78 9.63 -11.78
C PHE A 162 3.85 10.72 -11.77
N ASP A 163 3.50 11.99 -11.93
CA ASP A 163 4.43 13.11 -11.79
C ASP A 163 5.04 13.13 -10.38
N GLN A 164 4.23 12.87 -9.35
CA GLN A 164 4.73 12.78 -7.97
C GLN A 164 5.62 11.56 -7.75
N ILE A 165 5.24 10.37 -8.25
CA ILE A 165 6.10 9.18 -8.16
C ILE A 165 7.43 9.45 -8.83
N PHE A 166 7.44 10.03 -10.02
CA PHE A 166 8.67 10.42 -10.70
C PHE A 166 9.55 11.33 -9.84
N ASN A 167 8.92 12.27 -9.13
CA ASN A 167 9.64 13.15 -8.21
C ASN A 167 10.16 12.45 -6.94
N PHE A 168 9.63 11.29 -6.54
CA PHE A 168 10.11 10.52 -5.39
C PHE A 168 11.31 9.64 -5.73
N VAL A 169 11.44 9.20 -6.98
CA VAL A 169 12.50 8.29 -7.40
C VAL A 169 13.81 9.07 -7.65
N ILE A 170 14.92 8.50 -7.15
CA ILE A 170 16.29 9.00 -7.37
C ILE A 170 16.77 8.58 -8.76
#